data_b8b9e7ac954b7bba52a28edea3fe26d9
#
_entry.id   b8b9e7ac954b7bba52a28edea3fe26d9
#
_cell.length_a   1.000
_cell.length_b   1.000
_cell.length_c   1.000
_cell.angle_alpha   90.00
_cell.angle_beta   90.00
_cell.angle_gamma   90.00
#
_symmetry.space_group_name_H-M   'P 1'
#
loop_
_entity.id
_entity.type
_entity.pdbx_description
1 polymer ?
#
loop_
_entity_poly.entity_id
_entity_poly.type
_entity_poly.pdbx_seq_one_letter_code
_entity_poly.pdbx_strand_id
1 'polypeptide(L)'
;MAAKRKSAEIDRKKLFSDPVMIGMIVVLLVFLILFIVYPLFVLLIDSVFSEGRFSLDVFKRVLSMDRFRTAFVNTVELGLITGVLSSAIGLLFAYVDVYVKLKYKWIEKLFNIVSLLPVVSPPFVLSLSTIMLFGRSGIISRYVFHIYDSNVYGLKGIVVVQTLTFFPVCYLMLKGLLKNIDPSIEEAARDIGASRLKVFLTDRKSVV
;
A
#
# COMPACT_ATOMS: atom_id res chain seq x y z
N MET A 1 -5.70 34.90 -1.44
CA MET A 1 -6.41 33.72 -1.98
C MET A 1 -7.03 33.96 -3.35
N ALA A 2 -7.66 35.09 -3.64
CA ALA A 2 -8.30 35.39 -4.94
C ALA A 2 -7.34 35.44 -6.15
N ALA A 3 -6.15 35.99 -6.01
CA ALA A 3 -5.15 36.07 -7.08
C ALA A 3 -4.66 34.68 -7.52
N LYS A 4 -4.49 33.74 -6.60
CA LYS A 4 -4.05 32.35 -6.87
C LYS A 4 -5.15 31.52 -7.58
N ARG A 5 -6.42 31.82 -7.30
CA ARG A 5 -7.56 31.22 -8.02
C ARG A 5 -7.66 31.76 -9.45
N LYS A 6 -7.44 33.05 -9.65
CA LYS A 6 -7.52 33.69 -10.97
C LYS A 6 -6.37 33.26 -11.90
N SER A 7 -5.14 33.04 -11.37
CA SER A 7 -4.05 32.50 -12.14
C SER A 7 -4.29 31.03 -12.55
N ALA A 8 -4.83 30.20 -11.65
CA ALA A 8 -5.17 28.83 -11.96
C ALA A 8 -6.31 28.68 -12.98
N GLU A 9 -7.26 29.62 -13.01
CA GLU A 9 -8.33 29.66 -14.01
C GLU A 9 -7.83 30.11 -15.40
N ILE A 10 -6.90 31.05 -15.44
CA ILE A 10 -6.26 31.53 -16.70
C ILE A 10 -5.36 30.43 -17.26
N ASP A 11 -4.60 29.73 -16.43
CA ASP A 11 -3.79 28.58 -16.85
C ASP A 11 -4.66 27.43 -17.40
N ARG A 12 -5.79 27.12 -16.77
CA ARG A 12 -6.73 26.13 -17.27
C ARG A 12 -7.31 26.51 -18.63
N LYS A 13 -7.71 27.78 -18.84
CA LYS A 13 -8.25 28.23 -20.14
C LYS A 13 -7.17 28.20 -21.24
N LYS A 14 -5.92 28.55 -20.95
CA LYS A 14 -4.81 28.41 -21.87
C LYS A 14 -4.47 26.96 -22.21
N LEU A 15 -4.53 26.09 -21.22
CA LEU A 15 -4.32 24.65 -21.39
C LEU A 15 -5.32 24.03 -22.37
N PHE A 16 -6.59 24.41 -22.29
CA PHE A 16 -7.66 23.92 -23.19
C PHE A 16 -7.75 24.69 -24.52
N SER A 17 -6.88 25.69 -24.77
CA SER A 17 -6.82 26.43 -26.04
C SER A 17 -5.71 25.94 -26.98
N ASP A 18 -4.79 25.08 -26.50
CA ASP A 18 -3.71 24.54 -27.33
C ASP A 18 -4.23 23.32 -28.13
N PRO A 19 -4.31 23.41 -29.48
CA PRO A 19 -4.82 22.33 -30.30
C PRO A 19 -3.96 21.06 -30.22
N VAL A 20 -2.65 21.18 -29.98
CA VAL A 20 -1.75 20.05 -29.84
C VAL A 20 -2.06 19.30 -28.56
N MET A 21 -2.29 20.02 -27.48
CA MET A 21 -2.63 19.41 -26.20
C MET A 21 -4.01 18.75 -26.22
N ILE A 22 -4.99 19.40 -26.82
CA ILE A 22 -6.33 18.80 -27.03
C ILE A 22 -6.18 17.52 -27.86
N GLY A 23 -5.40 17.55 -28.93
CA GLY A 23 -5.14 16.36 -29.75
C GLY A 23 -4.55 15.21 -28.95
N MET A 24 -3.52 15.48 -28.12
CA MET A 24 -2.93 14.44 -27.23
C MET A 24 -3.96 13.89 -26.24
N ILE A 25 -4.76 14.74 -25.62
CA ILE A 25 -5.80 14.30 -24.67
C ILE A 25 -6.83 13.43 -25.37
N VAL A 26 -7.27 13.83 -26.57
CA VAL A 26 -8.24 13.06 -27.37
C VAL A 26 -7.67 11.69 -27.74
N VAL A 27 -6.43 11.63 -28.19
CA VAL A 27 -5.75 10.36 -28.53
C VAL A 27 -5.65 9.45 -27.29
N LEU A 28 -5.26 10.00 -26.14
CA LEU A 28 -5.19 9.24 -24.88
C LEU A 28 -6.58 8.75 -24.44
N LEU A 29 -7.60 9.58 -24.54
CA LEU A 29 -8.97 9.19 -24.21
C LEU A 29 -9.50 8.09 -25.14
N VAL A 30 -9.27 8.22 -26.45
CA VAL A 30 -9.65 7.19 -27.43
C VAL A 30 -8.93 5.88 -27.11
N PHE A 31 -7.63 5.93 -26.83
CA PHE A 31 -6.86 4.76 -26.44
C PHE A 31 -7.42 4.12 -25.15
N LEU A 32 -7.69 4.90 -24.13
CA LEU A 32 -8.25 4.44 -22.86
C LEU A 32 -9.64 3.81 -23.06
N ILE A 33 -10.50 4.46 -23.83
CA ILE A 33 -11.85 3.94 -24.13
C ILE A 33 -11.76 2.62 -24.90
N LEU A 34 -10.92 2.56 -25.93
CA LEU A 34 -10.83 1.40 -26.81
C LEU A 34 -10.15 0.19 -26.14
N PHE A 35 -9.11 0.40 -25.34
CA PHE A 35 -8.34 -0.68 -24.76
C PHE A 35 -8.70 -1.01 -23.32
N ILE A 36 -9.38 -0.14 -22.59
CA ILE A 36 -9.75 -0.37 -21.19
C ILE A 36 -11.26 -0.38 -21.02
N VAL A 37 -11.94 0.71 -21.38
CA VAL A 37 -13.39 0.86 -21.10
C VAL A 37 -14.21 -0.13 -21.93
N TYR A 38 -13.94 -0.22 -23.23
CA TYR A 38 -14.68 -1.10 -24.14
C TYR A 38 -14.58 -2.58 -23.75
N PRO A 39 -13.39 -3.19 -23.54
CA PRO A 39 -13.30 -4.58 -23.09
C PRO A 39 -13.98 -4.83 -21.75
N LEU A 40 -13.85 -3.91 -20.78
CA LEU A 40 -14.53 -4.04 -19.48
C LEU A 40 -16.04 -3.98 -19.65
N PHE A 41 -16.55 -3.11 -20.52
CA PHE A 41 -17.98 -2.98 -20.78
C PHE A 41 -18.54 -4.24 -21.45
N VAL A 42 -17.83 -4.79 -22.43
CA VAL A 42 -18.20 -6.07 -23.08
C VAL A 42 -18.23 -7.19 -22.03
N LEU A 43 -17.19 -7.34 -21.21
CA LEU A 43 -17.15 -8.35 -20.15
C LEU A 43 -18.32 -8.20 -19.16
N LEU A 44 -18.65 -6.98 -18.77
CA LEU A 44 -19.80 -6.72 -17.89
C LEU A 44 -21.12 -7.11 -18.54
N ILE A 45 -21.32 -6.76 -19.82
CA ILE A 45 -22.52 -7.16 -20.55
C ILE A 45 -22.59 -8.69 -20.66
N ASP A 46 -21.54 -9.34 -21.12
CA ASP A 46 -21.51 -10.80 -21.28
C ASP A 46 -21.70 -11.55 -19.94
N SER A 47 -21.29 -10.93 -18.83
CA SER A 47 -21.49 -11.53 -17.51
C SER A 47 -22.95 -11.48 -17.04
N VAL A 48 -23.74 -10.53 -17.54
CA VAL A 48 -25.14 -10.29 -17.14
C VAL A 48 -26.12 -10.75 -18.21
N PHE A 49 -25.71 -10.77 -19.48
CA PHE A 49 -26.54 -11.24 -20.59
C PHE A 49 -25.99 -12.56 -21.13
N SER A 50 -26.74 -13.63 -20.97
CA SER A 50 -26.46 -14.94 -21.56
C SER A 50 -27.50 -15.22 -22.64
N GLU A 51 -27.06 -15.51 -23.88
CA GLU A 51 -27.94 -15.80 -25.01
C GLU A 51 -28.98 -14.69 -25.31
N GLY A 52 -28.59 -13.42 -25.09
CA GLY A 52 -29.48 -12.26 -25.34
C GLY A 52 -30.57 -12.03 -24.28
N ARG A 53 -30.54 -12.77 -23.18
CA ARG A 53 -31.46 -12.61 -22.04
C ARG A 53 -30.69 -12.22 -20.79
N PHE A 54 -31.27 -11.34 -19.96
CA PHE A 54 -30.73 -11.03 -18.65
C PHE A 54 -30.71 -12.28 -17.76
N SER A 55 -29.53 -12.68 -17.34
CA SER A 55 -29.35 -13.85 -16.49
C SER A 55 -28.19 -13.62 -15.52
N LEU A 56 -28.44 -13.94 -14.27
CA LEU A 56 -27.40 -13.95 -13.22
C LEU A 56 -26.84 -15.37 -12.96
N ASP A 57 -27.11 -16.32 -13.86
CA ASP A 57 -26.71 -17.71 -13.67
C ASP A 57 -25.19 -17.88 -13.66
N VAL A 58 -24.46 -17.05 -14.40
CA VAL A 58 -22.99 -17.02 -14.37
C VAL A 58 -22.51 -16.64 -12.98
N PHE A 59 -23.07 -15.58 -12.40
CA PHE A 59 -22.72 -15.15 -11.03
C PHE A 59 -23.08 -16.22 -10.00
N LYS A 60 -24.26 -16.78 -10.06
CA LYS A 60 -24.68 -17.87 -9.15
C LYS A 60 -23.72 -19.07 -9.25
N ARG A 61 -23.37 -19.46 -10.48
CA ARG A 61 -22.45 -20.57 -10.73
C ARG A 61 -21.05 -20.27 -10.13
N VAL A 62 -20.49 -19.07 -10.39
CA VAL A 62 -19.18 -18.70 -9.88
C VAL A 62 -19.20 -18.64 -8.36
N LEU A 63 -20.19 -17.98 -7.76
CA LEU A 63 -20.32 -17.83 -6.31
C LEU A 63 -20.56 -19.18 -5.58
N SER A 64 -21.16 -20.15 -6.26
CA SER A 64 -21.37 -21.50 -5.72
C SER A 64 -20.17 -22.45 -5.88
N MET A 65 -19.12 -22.03 -6.61
CA MET A 65 -17.92 -22.84 -6.75
C MET A 65 -17.09 -22.84 -5.47
N ASP A 66 -16.76 -24.02 -4.95
CA ASP A 66 -15.90 -24.14 -3.76
C ASP A 66 -14.54 -23.46 -3.95
N ARG A 67 -13.99 -23.49 -5.16
CA ARG A 67 -12.75 -22.78 -5.51
C ARG A 67 -12.88 -21.28 -5.32
N PHE A 68 -14.00 -20.67 -5.73
CA PHE A 68 -14.24 -19.25 -5.56
C PHE A 68 -14.32 -18.89 -4.07
N ARG A 69 -15.09 -19.67 -3.30
CA ARG A 69 -15.25 -19.46 -1.86
C ARG A 69 -13.89 -19.55 -1.14
N THR A 70 -13.11 -20.58 -1.44
CA THR A 70 -11.77 -20.76 -0.86
C THR A 70 -10.84 -19.60 -1.25
N ALA A 71 -10.82 -19.22 -2.52
CA ALA A 71 -10.00 -18.10 -2.99
C ALA A 71 -10.42 -16.77 -2.32
N PHE A 72 -11.71 -16.53 -2.20
CA PHE A 72 -12.24 -15.33 -1.55
C PHE A 72 -11.84 -15.26 -0.06
N VAL A 73 -12.05 -16.34 0.69
CA VAL A 73 -11.67 -16.41 2.10
C VAL A 73 -10.16 -16.20 2.27
N ASN A 74 -9.35 -16.92 1.49
CA ASN A 74 -7.89 -16.77 1.56
C ASN A 74 -7.42 -15.36 1.20
N THR A 75 -8.09 -14.70 0.25
CA THR A 75 -7.77 -13.32 -0.14
C THR A 75 -8.10 -12.33 0.98
N VAL A 76 -9.26 -12.48 1.61
CA VAL A 76 -9.67 -11.64 2.75
C VAL A 76 -8.73 -11.87 3.94
N GLU A 77 -8.43 -13.12 4.26
CA GLU A 77 -7.50 -13.47 5.34
C GLU A 77 -6.11 -12.88 5.07
N LEU A 78 -5.58 -13.08 3.87
CA LEU A 78 -4.31 -12.51 3.44
C LEU A 78 -4.30 -10.99 3.57
N GLY A 79 -5.34 -10.32 3.08
CA GLY A 79 -5.44 -8.86 3.13
C GLY A 79 -5.49 -8.32 4.55
N LEU A 80 -6.26 -8.96 5.43
CA LEU A 80 -6.35 -8.58 6.85
C LEU A 80 -5.02 -8.76 7.57
N ILE A 81 -4.41 -9.94 7.46
CA ILE A 81 -3.13 -10.23 8.13
C ILE A 81 -2.04 -9.27 7.62
N THR A 82 -1.90 -9.14 6.31
CA THR A 82 -0.90 -8.26 5.70
C THR A 82 -1.14 -6.80 6.07
N GLY A 83 -2.39 -6.34 6.04
CA GLY A 83 -2.75 -4.97 6.41
C GLY A 83 -2.39 -4.65 7.86
N VAL A 84 -2.73 -5.53 8.79
CA VAL A 84 -2.39 -5.36 10.22
C VAL A 84 -0.88 -5.38 10.43
N LEU A 85 -0.17 -6.36 9.87
CA LEU A 85 1.29 -6.47 10.04
C LEU A 85 2.03 -5.30 9.41
N SER A 86 1.68 -4.91 8.18
CA SER A 86 2.31 -3.77 7.50
C SER A 86 2.08 -2.46 8.23
N SER A 87 0.86 -2.26 8.75
CA SER A 87 0.52 -1.06 9.53
C SER A 87 1.25 -1.03 10.86
N ALA A 88 1.34 -2.16 11.56
CA ALA A 88 2.06 -2.27 12.83
C ALA A 88 3.57 -1.99 12.66
N ILE A 89 4.20 -2.63 11.67
CA ILE A 89 5.62 -2.42 11.37
C ILE A 89 5.85 -0.99 10.88
N GLY A 90 5.00 -0.49 9.97
CA GLY A 90 5.06 0.88 9.47
C GLY A 90 4.95 1.92 10.60
N LEU A 91 4.05 1.70 11.57
CA LEU A 91 3.90 2.56 12.74
C LEU A 91 5.14 2.54 13.64
N LEU A 92 5.70 1.36 13.89
CA LEU A 92 6.95 1.24 14.67
C LEU A 92 8.09 2.02 14.00
N PHE A 93 8.26 1.87 12.68
CA PHE A 93 9.28 2.58 11.93
C PHE A 93 9.03 4.09 11.93
N ALA A 94 7.79 4.54 11.73
CA ALA A 94 7.42 5.95 11.76
C ALA A 94 7.65 6.57 13.15
N TYR A 95 7.30 5.83 14.21
CA TYR A 95 7.53 6.27 15.58
C TYR A 95 9.02 6.42 15.90
N VAL A 96 9.83 5.43 15.53
CA VAL A 96 11.28 5.50 15.74
C VAL A 96 11.89 6.68 14.99
N ASP A 97 11.50 6.91 13.74
CA ASP A 97 12.04 7.96 12.90
C ASP A 97 11.65 9.38 13.35
N VAL A 98 10.45 9.55 13.92
CA VAL A 98 9.96 10.88 14.34
C VAL A 98 10.34 11.20 15.78
N TYR A 99 10.25 10.23 16.70
CA TYR A 99 10.39 10.48 18.13
C TYR A 99 11.68 9.99 18.76
N VAL A 100 12.40 9.05 18.11
CA VAL A 100 13.65 8.52 18.64
C VAL A 100 14.84 9.20 18.00
N LYS A 101 15.56 10.01 18.79
CA LYS A 101 16.85 10.58 18.34
C LYS A 101 17.91 9.47 18.32
N LEU A 102 18.22 8.95 17.15
CA LEU A 102 19.28 7.96 16.98
C LEU A 102 20.64 8.62 17.27
N LYS A 103 21.41 8.01 18.18
CA LYS A 103 22.69 8.56 18.67
C LYS A 103 23.74 8.76 17.57
N TYR A 104 23.74 7.89 16.56
CA TYR A 104 24.73 7.90 15.49
C TYR A 104 24.08 8.15 14.13
N LYS A 105 24.59 9.11 13.38
CA LYS A 105 24.11 9.48 12.02
C LYS A 105 24.15 8.33 11.03
N TRP A 106 25.10 7.41 11.16
CA TRP A 106 25.17 6.24 10.29
C TRP A 106 24.01 5.27 10.52
N ILE A 107 23.55 5.11 11.78
CA ILE A 107 22.38 4.28 12.12
C ILE A 107 21.12 4.91 11.53
N GLU A 108 20.97 6.22 11.64
CA GLU A 108 19.85 6.95 11.03
C GLU A 108 19.83 6.75 9.49
N LYS A 109 21.00 6.86 8.85
CA LYS A 109 21.11 6.63 7.41
C LYS A 109 20.78 5.19 7.03
N LEU A 110 21.29 4.22 7.78
CA LEU A 110 21.00 2.80 7.57
C LEU A 110 19.50 2.51 7.75
N PHE A 111 18.90 3.05 8.81
CA PHE A 111 17.47 2.92 9.09
C PHE A 111 16.62 3.43 7.93
N ASN A 112 16.92 4.62 7.41
CA ASN A 112 16.22 5.20 6.26
C ASN A 112 16.38 4.35 4.99
N ILE A 113 17.60 3.83 4.72
CA ILE A 113 17.83 2.95 3.57
C ILE A 113 17.01 1.66 3.71
N VAL A 114 17.08 0.99 4.86
CA VAL A 114 16.36 -0.27 5.09
C VAL A 114 14.84 -0.07 5.01
N SER A 115 14.34 1.06 5.52
CA SER A 115 12.91 1.38 5.49
C SER A 115 12.37 1.61 4.07
N LEU A 116 13.20 2.13 3.17
CA LEU A 116 12.77 2.50 1.81
C LEU A 116 13.19 1.49 0.73
N LEU A 117 14.12 0.60 1.05
CA LEU A 117 14.65 -0.38 0.10
C LEU A 117 13.56 -1.23 -0.58
N PRO A 118 12.52 -1.71 0.12
CA PRO A 118 11.44 -2.46 -0.53
C PRO A 118 10.61 -1.64 -1.53
N VAL A 119 10.51 -0.31 -1.36
CA VAL A 119 9.76 0.57 -2.30
C VAL A 119 10.46 0.64 -3.65
N VAL A 120 11.79 0.67 -3.64
CA VAL A 120 12.60 0.77 -4.86
C VAL A 120 12.74 -0.59 -5.55
N SER A 121 12.59 -1.68 -4.79
CA SER A 121 12.73 -3.04 -5.32
C SER A 121 11.45 -3.46 -6.07
N PRO A 122 11.55 -4.00 -7.28
CA PRO A 122 10.40 -4.60 -7.95
C PRO A 122 9.80 -5.72 -7.09
N PRO A 123 8.46 -5.85 -6.99
CA PRO A 123 7.81 -6.82 -6.09
C PRO A 123 8.25 -8.27 -6.29
N PHE A 124 8.56 -8.67 -7.53
CA PHE A 124 9.03 -10.02 -7.82
C PHE A 124 10.41 -10.31 -7.23
N VAL A 125 11.27 -9.29 -7.08
CA VAL A 125 12.62 -9.45 -6.49
C VAL A 125 12.50 -9.81 -5.01
N LEU A 126 11.59 -9.18 -4.27
CA LEU A 126 11.32 -9.52 -2.88
C LEU A 126 10.80 -10.95 -2.73
N SER A 127 9.89 -11.36 -3.62
CA SER A 127 9.38 -12.74 -3.63
C SER A 127 10.47 -13.75 -3.91
N LEU A 128 11.27 -13.51 -4.95
CA LEU A 128 12.38 -14.39 -5.33
C LEU A 128 13.44 -14.47 -4.23
N SER A 129 13.83 -13.31 -3.66
CA SER A 129 14.78 -13.26 -2.55
C SER A 129 14.27 -14.02 -1.33
N THR A 130 12.99 -13.90 -1.01
CA THR A 130 12.39 -14.66 0.11
C THR A 130 12.48 -16.17 -0.14
N ILE A 131 12.21 -16.63 -1.36
CA ILE A 131 12.34 -18.04 -1.72
C ILE A 131 13.80 -18.49 -1.65
N MET A 132 14.74 -17.70 -2.16
CA MET A 132 16.18 -18.04 -2.15
C MET A 132 16.77 -18.03 -0.74
N LEU A 133 16.30 -17.16 0.15
CA LEU A 133 16.81 -17.04 1.51
C LEU A 133 16.14 -18.03 2.46
N PHE A 134 14.83 -18.21 2.37
CA PHE A 134 14.02 -18.95 3.34
C PHE A 134 13.32 -20.20 2.77
N GLY A 135 13.43 -20.49 1.47
CA GLY A 135 12.86 -21.67 0.85
C GLY A 135 13.55 -22.99 1.24
N ARG A 136 13.15 -24.10 0.64
CA ARG A 136 13.67 -25.44 0.94
C ARG A 136 15.20 -25.56 0.89
N SER A 137 15.84 -24.88 -0.07
CA SER A 137 17.29 -24.78 -0.19
C SER A 137 17.81 -23.41 0.21
N GLY A 138 17.03 -22.67 1.01
CA GLY A 138 17.36 -21.30 1.36
C GLY A 138 18.61 -21.21 2.24
N ILE A 139 19.43 -20.20 1.93
CA ILE A 139 20.70 -19.98 2.62
C ILE A 139 20.47 -19.77 4.11
N ILE A 140 19.51 -18.91 4.48
CA ILE A 140 19.23 -18.59 5.89
C ILE A 140 18.56 -19.79 6.58
N SER A 141 17.60 -20.45 5.92
CA SER A 141 16.96 -21.63 6.51
C SER A 141 17.96 -22.73 6.85
N ARG A 142 18.89 -23.02 5.94
CA ARG A 142 19.86 -24.11 6.12
C ARG A 142 21.00 -23.76 7.05
N TYR A 143 21.66 -22.63 6.84
CA TYR A 143 22.92 -22.30 7.50
C TYR A 143 22.74 -21.51 8.80
N VAL A 144 21.63 -20.78 8.96
CA VAL A 144 21.37 -19.99 10.18
C VAL A 144 20.39 -20.71 11.09
N PHE A 145 19.25 -21.16 10.55
CA PHE A 145 18.22 -21.81 11.36
C PHE A 145 18.32 -23.34 11.41
N HIS A 146 19.17 -23.95 10.59
CA HIS A 146 19.32 -25.40 10.47
C HIS A 146 17.99 -26.13 10.14
N ILE A 147 17.09 -25.45 9.42
CA ILE A 147 15.82 -26.00 8.98
C ILE A 147 15.97 -26.52 7.54
N TYR A 148 15.95 -27.84 7.38
CA TYR A 148 16.19 -28.49 6.10
C TYR A 148 14.92 -28.71 5.27
N ASP A 149 13.73 -28.61 5.86
CA ASP A 149 12.44 -28.71 5.18
C ASP A 149 11.61 -27.44 5.37
N SER A 150 12.20 -26.30 5.06
CA SER A 150 11.51 -25.01 5.12
C SER A 150 10.55 -24.86 3.94
N ASN A 151 9.28 -24.65 4.23
CA ASN A 151 8.27 -24.40 3.22
C ASN A 151 7.74 -22.96 3.34
N VAL A 152 8.23 -22.09 2.46
CA VAL A 152 7.83 -20.68 2.36
C VAL A 152 6.71 -20.48 1.35
N TYR A 153 6.27 -21.55 0.68
CA TYR A 153 5.20 -21.45 -0.31
C TYR A 153 3.82 -21.37 0.38
N GLY A 154 2.86 -20.76 -0.31
CA GLY A 154 1.50 -20.58 0.17
C GLY A 154 1.29 -19.32 0.99
N LEU A 155 0.23 -19.30 1.78
CA LEU A 155 -0.25 -18.11 2.50
C LEU A 155 0.85 -17.46 3.36
N LYS A 156 1.62 -18.26 4.10
CA LYS A 156 2.68 -17.75 5.01
C LYS A 156 3.74 -16.95 4.27
N GLY A 157 4.27 -17.47 3.17
CA GLY A 157 5.30 -16.76 2.39
C GLY A 157 4.75 -15.52 1.70
N ILE A 158 3.52 -15.60 1.18
CA ILE A 158 2.87 -14.44 0.56
C ILE A 158 2.66 -13.32 1.60
N VAL A 159 2.21 -13.65 2.82
CA VAL A 159 2.08 -12.67 3.93
C VAL A 159 3.40 -11.98 4.21
N VAL A 160 4.49 -12.72 4.33
CA VAL A 160 5.82 -12.14 4.60
C VAL A 160 6.23 -11.18 3.49
N VAL A 161 6.15 -11.63 2.22
CA VAL A 161 6.53 -10.81 1.07
C VAL A 161 5.66 -9.56 0.95
N GLN A 162 4.35 -9.70 1.06
CA GLN A 162 3.43 -8.56 0.99
C GLN A 162 3.62 -7.60 2.16
N THR A 163 3.85 -8.11 3.37
CA THR A 163 4.15 -7.27 4.53
C THR A 163 5.41 -6.44 4.29
N LEU A 164 6.50 -7.06 3.78
CA LEU A 164 7.72 -6.35 3.42
C LEU A 164 7.52 -5.34 2.29
N THR A 165 6.61 -5.61 1.36
CA THR A 165 6.31 -4.71 0.25
C THR A 165 5.49 -3.49 0.70
N PHE A 166 4.54 -3.68 1.60
CA PHE A 166 3.57 -2.63 1.97
C PHE A 166 3.94 -1.84 3.22
N PHE A 167 4.76 -2.39 4.15
CA PHE A 167 5.11 -1.64 5.36
C PHE A 167 5.78 -0.29 5.08
N PRO A 168 6.63 -0.10 4.04
CA PRO A 168 7.22 1.19 3.79
C PRO A 168 6.21 2.25 3.35
N VAL A 169 5.16 1.84 2.65
CA VAL A 169 4.05 2.74 2.26
C VAL A 169 3.32 3.20 3.52
N CYS A 170 2.97 2.26 4.41
CA CYS A 170 2.39 2.58 5.72
C CYS A 170 3.32 3.48 6.55
N TYR A 171 4.63 3.18 6.58
CA TYR A 171 5.63 3.99 7.25
C TYR A 171 5.65 5.44 6.75
N LEU A 172 5.72 5.64 5.42
CA LEU A 172 5.76 6.99 4.84
C LEU A 172 4.49 7.79 5.13
N MET A 173 3.32 7.17 5.02
CA MET A 173 2.05 7.81 5.34
C MET A 173 1.97 8.19 6.82
N LEU A 174 2.30 7.27 7.72
CA LEU A 174 2.26 7.50 9.17
C LEU A 174 3.33 8.50 9.62
N LYS A 175 4.53 8.45 9.04
CA LYS A 175 5.57 9.46 9.26
C LYS A 175 5.09 10.87 8.89
N GLY A 176 4.42 11.00 7.73
CA GLY A 176 3.83 12.28 7.31
C GLY A 176 2.78 12.79 8.29
N LEU A 177 1.92 11.91 8.80
CA LEU A 177 0.92 12.26 9.81
C LEU A 177 1.57 12.66 11.15
N LEU A 178 2.53 11.87 11.63
CA LEU A 178 3.21 12.15 12.90
C LEU A 178 4.03 13.45 12.86
N LYS A 179 4.63 13.80 11.74
CA LYS A 179 5.36 15.07 11.57
C LYS A 179 4.47 16.32 11.53
N ASN A 180 3.19 16.16 11.22
CA ASN A 180 2.24 17.26 11.19
C ASN A 180 1.60 17.55 12.55
N ILE A 181 1.88 16.74 13.57
CA ILE A 181 1.46 17.00 14.96
C ILE A 181 2.27 18.18 15.49
N ASP A 182 1.59 19.21 16.00
CA ASP A 182 2.22 20.41 16.54
C ASP A 182 3.00 20.04 17.82
N PRO A 183 4.33 20.29 17.88
CA PRO A 183 5.14 20.02 19.07
C PRO A 183 4.65 20.73 20.32
N SER A 184 3.99 21.89 20.17
CA SER A 184 3.46 22.67 21.29
C SER A 184 2.38 21.91 22.07
N ILE A 185 1.59 21.09 21.41
CA ILE A 185 0.57 20.25 22.04
C ILE A 185 1.22 19.16 22.89
N GLU A 186 2.30 18.56 22.37
CA GLU A 186 3.07 17.57 23.14
C GLU A 186 3.74 18.18 24.38
N GLU A 187 4.32 19.37 24.24
CA GLU A 187 4.95 20.10 25.34
C GLU A 187 3.92 20.46 26.41
N ALA A 188 2.80 21.04 26.02
CA ALA A 188 1.70 21.37 26.94
C ALA A 188 1.16 20.13 27.69
N ALA A 189 1.00 19.01 26.99
CA ALA A 189 0.55 17.77 27.61
C ALA A 189 1.56 17.19 28.61
N ARG A 190 2.87 17.39 28.37
CA ARG A 190 3.93 16.98 29.30
C ARG A 190 3.99 17.88 30.54
N ASP A 191 3.75 19.17 30.38
CA ASP A 191 3.76 20.15 31.49
C ASP A 191 2.65 19.83 32.49
N ILE A 192 1.52 19.28 32.06
CA ILE A 192 0.45 18.78 32.93
C ILE A 192 0.65 17.35 33.44
N GLY A 193 1.85 16.77 33.24
CA GLY A 193 2.26 15.46 33.78
C GLY A 193 1.83 14.23 32.96
N ALA A 194 1.44 14.38 31.71
CA ALA A 194 1.10 13.23 30.87
C ALA A 194 2.34 12.44 30.45
N SER A 195 2.28 11.11 30.56
CA SER A 195 3.35 10.23 30.06
C SER A 195 3.42 10.25 28.52
N ARG A 196 4.59 10.03 27.94
CA ARG A 196 4.80 10.00 26.47
C ARG A 196 3.81 9.09 25.74
N LEU A 197 3.51 7.94 26.30
CA LEU A 197 2.55 7.00 25.74
C LEU A 197 1.12 7.54 25.79
N LYS A 198 0.76 8.24 26.89
CA LYS A 198 -0.57 8.83 27.05
C LYS A 198 -0.77 10.00 26.09
N VAL A 199 0.26 10.85 25.90
CA VAL A 199 0.25 11.93 24.89
C VAL A 199 0.02 11.34 23.51
N PHE A 200 0.83 10.34 23.11
CA PHE A 200 0.72 9.69 21.82
C PHE A 200 -0.65 9.04 21.56
N LEU A 201 -1.27 8.42 22.56
CA LEU A 201 -2.58 7.76 22.41
C LEU A 201 -3.75 8.74 22.44
N THR A 202 -3.61 9.90 23.12
CA THR A 202 -4.71 10.86 23.31
C THR A 202 -4.76 11.87 22.16
N ASP A 203 -3.62 12.31 21.67
CA ASP A 203 -3.53 13.32 20.59
C ASP A 203 -4.10 12.81 19.25
N ARG A 204 -4.14 11.48 19.06
CA ARG A 204 -4.85 10.85 17.93
C ARG A 204 -6.34 11.17 17.84
N LYS A 205 -7.00 11.56 18.95
CA LYS A 205 -8.45 11.87 18.96
C LYS A 205 -8.76 13.27 18.47
N SER A 206 -7.79 14.17 18.48
CA SER A 206 -7.98 15.57 18.08
C SER A 206 -7.80 15.83 16.59
N VAL A 207 -7.23 14.89 15.84
CA VAL A 207 -6.98 15.02 14.39
C VAL A 207 -8.13 14.42 13.53
N VAL A 208 -9.10 13.75 14.12
CA VAL A 208 -10.29 13.19 13.47
C VAL A 208 -11.52 14.03 13.76
#